data_f4bb9ab19d3fdcbd1b977a1e7b85fbd4
#
_entry.id   f4bb9ab19d3fdcbd1b977a1e7b85fbd4
#
_cell.length_a   1.000
_cell.length_b   1.000
_cell.length_c   1.000
_cell.angle_alpha   90.00
_cell.angle_beta   90.00
_cell.angle_gamma   90.00
#
_symmetry.space_group_name_H-M   'P 1'
#
loop_
_entity.id
_entity.type
_entity.pdbx_description
1 polymer ?
#
loop_
_entity_poly.entity_id
_entity_poly.type
_entity_poly.pdbx_seq_one_letter_code
_entity_poly.pdbx_strand_id
1 'polypeptide(L)'
;MVQENRRSFIRKSLFGGVALGSMLGAPIEDAVAAASSNVNRASSPSKLKITDMRYVTVEHMGRACSIIRLDTNHDIYGYGEVRDGGEVKHALMLKHLLLGQNPCNVEKLFRLVKPFGGHNRLGGGVSAVDMALWDLAGKAYGVPVWQLLGGKYRDEVRLYGDTFSDKDHDMVRSKVLSRVEQGFTWLKMLRVFRLLEGVPGAQNPHKEGMLTNKGVALITDYLQMVREAVGDDMPLSADHFVGRNLANMTRQAKALEKVNLAWIEEPINWSQTDDLKALRQRIDTPIATGESMFARENFKILCDAQAVDYVHPDLATAGGILETKLIGDYAEDHGIKHVLHYAGTPVSFMANVHSAAATNNHRALEFHPDREAYPRWANMVTTTGGHSLTKRGFAPVPDAPGLGVELNMDHIRTVLHPDDKSVFASTEQWNSF
;
A
#
# COMPACT_ATOMS: atom_id res chain seq x y z
N MET A 1 -27.93 51.84 -26.29
CA MET A 1 -27.47 50.43 -26.07
C MET A 1 -27.49 49.73 -27.41
N VAL A 2 -26.30 49.55 -28.00
CA VAL A 2 -26.16 48.90 -29.31
C VAL A 2 -26.10 47.40 -29.03
N GLN A 3 -27.08 46.64 -29.51
CA GLN A 3 -27.05 45.17 -29.46
C GLN A 3 -25.89 44.69 -30.33
N GLU A 4 -24.84 44.14 -29.72
CA GLU A 4 -23.78 43.43 -30.44
C GLU A 4 -24.34 42.12 -30.99
N ASN A 5 -24.29 41.98 -32.32
CA ASN A 5 -24.82 40.86 -33.05
C ASN A 5 -23.85 39.63 -32.89
N ARG A 6 -24.37 38.41 -32.67
CA ARG A 6 -23.61 37.16 -32.55
C ARG A 6 -22.52 36.99 -33.60
N ARG A 7 -22.70 37.51 -34.79
CA ARG A 7 -21.69 37.47 -35.87
C ARG A 7 -20.46 38.35 -35.60
N SER A 8 -20.59 39.45 -34.84
CA SER A 8 -19.48 40.34 -34.49
C SER A 8 -18.62 39.71 -33.37
N PHE A 9 -19.25 38.95 -32.45
CA PHE A 9 -18.57 38.22 -31.38
C PHE A 9 -17.71 37.07 -31.96
N ILE A 10 -18.25 36.28 -32.89
CA ILE A 10 -17.50 35.20 -33.54
C ILE A 10 -16.34 35.75 -34.37
N ARG A 11 -16.47 36.88 -35.06
CA ARG A 11 -15.37 37.52 -35.77
C ARG A 11 -14.25 38.00 -34.81
N LYS A 12 -14.61 38.61 -33.68
CA LYS A 12 -13.63 39.06 -32.68
C LYS A 12 -12.90 37.89 -32.02
N SER A 13 -13.58 36.75 -31.78
CA SER A 13 -12.98 35.53 -31.23
C SER A 13 -12.03 34.86 -32.23
N LEU A 14 -12.33 34.86 -33.50
CA LEU A 14 -11.47 34.36 -34.56
C LEU A 14 -10.19 35.21 -34.75
N PHE A 15 -10.32 36.55 -34.66
CA PHE A 15 -9.15 37.42 -34.74
C PHE A 15 -8.29 37.41 -33.46
N GLY A 16 -8.88 37.18 -32.28
CA GLY A 16 -8.15 36.98 -31.03
C GLY A 16 -7.32 35.68 -31.04
N GLY A 17 -7.86 34.59 -31.62
CA GLY A 17 -7.17 33.30 -31.75
C GLY A 17 -5.97 33.36 -32.73
N VAL A 18 -6.11 34.09 -33.82
CA VAL A 18 -5.02 34.27 -34.79
C VAL A 18 -3.91 35.18 -34.23
N ALA A 19 -4.26 36.19 -33.43
CA ALA A 19 -3.25 37.07 -32.80
C ALA A 19 -2.44 36.33 -31.70
N LEU A 20 -3.07 35.39 -30.95
CA LEU A 20 -2.34 34.52 -30.00
C LEU A 20 -1.44 33.51 -30.72
N GLY A 21 -1.89 32.95 -31.84
CA GLY A 21 -1.08 32.01 -32.64
C GLY A 21 0.14 32.67 -33.27
N SER A 22 0.03 33.94 -33.70
CA SER A 22 1.16 34.67 -34.25
C SER A 22 2.13 35.20 -33.18
N MET A 23 1.72 35.35 -31.94
CA MET A 23 2.61 35.70 -30.81
C MET A 23 3.46 34.51 -30.32
N LEU A 24 2.99 33.28 -30.54
CA LEU A 24 3.74 32.05 -30.18
C LEU A 24 4.61 31.50 -31.30
N GLY A 25 4.59 32.10 -32.49
CA GLY A 25 5.54 31.81 -33.58
C GLY A 25 5.46 30.43 -34.24
N ALA A 26 4.47 29.60 -33.87
CA ALA A 26 4.26 28.28 -34.48
C ALA A 26 2.80 28.12 -34.94
N PRO A 27 2.54 27.49 -36.11
CA PRO A 27 1.22 27.08 -36.53
C PRO A 27 0.56 26.18 -35.47
N ILE A 28 -0.77 26.29 -35.31
CA ILE A 28 -1.52 25.42 -34.38
C ILE A 28 -1.23 23.93 -34.67
N GLU A 29 -1.03 23.60 -35.91
CA GLU A 29 -0.63 22.27 -36.38
C GLU A 29 0.72 21.82 -35.78
N ASP A 30 1.70 22.71 -35.67
CA ASP A 30 3.01 22.42 -35.05
C ASP A 30 2.89 22.31 -33.54
N ALA A 31 2.04 23.13 -32.89
CA ALA A 31 1.76 23.02 -31.46
C ALA A 31 1.02 21.72 -31.12
N VAL A 32 0.06 21.31 -31.96
CA VAL A 32 -0.64 20.03 -31.85
C VAL A 32 0.33 18.86 -32.15
N ALA A 33 1.20 19.02 -33.16
CA ALA A 33 2.24 18.03 -33.46
C ALA A 33 3.26 17.90 -32.31
N ALA A 34 3.68 19.02 -31.71
CA ALA A 34 4.56 19.03 -30.55
C ALA A 34 3.89 18.45 -29.31
N ALA A 35 2.62 18.78 -29.04
CA ALA A 35 1.84 18.20 -27.96
C ALA A 35 1.62 16.69 -28.18
N SER A 36 1.36 16.27 -29.43
CA SER A 36 1.20 14.85 -29.77
C SER A 36 2.51 14.08 -29.89
N SER A 37 3.67 14.77 -30.01
CA SER A 37 4.98 14.13 -29.95
C SER A 37 5.42 13.80 -28.51
N ASN A 38 4.85 14.48 -27.51
CA ASN A 38 5.05 14.14 -26.09
C ASN A 38 4.24 12.91 -25.66
N VAL A 39 3.24 12.49 -26.44
CA VAL A 39 2.62 11.17 -26.26
C VAL A 39 3.62 10.14 -26.76
N ASN A 40 4.06 9.24 -25.89
CA ASN A 40 4.98 8.16 -26.26
C ASN A 40 4.33 7.26 -27.35
N ARG A 41 4.49 7.64 -28.63
CA ARG A 41 3.95 6.88 -29.76
C ARG A 41 4.58 5.50 -29.92
N ALA A 42 5.78 5.29 -29.34
CA ALA A 42 6.43 3.98 -29.32
C ALA A 42 5.66 2.97 -28.44
N SER A 43 4.92 3.43 -27.44
CA SER A 43 4.11 2.57 -26.57
C SER A 43 2.85 2.01 -27.26
N SER A 44 2.32 2.74 -28.25
CA SER A 44 1.07 2.37 -28.97
C SER A 44 0.00 1.74 -28.03
N PRO A 45 -0.53 2.46 -27.01
CA PRO A 45 -1.34 1.86 -25.93
C PRO A 45 -2.47 0.96 -26.45
N SER A 46 -3.10 1.32 -27.58
CA SER A 46 -4.19 0.53 -28.19
C SER A 46 -3.72 -0.77 -28.86
N LYS A 47 -2.42 -0.94 -29.12
CA LYS A 47 -1.83 -2.10 -29.81
C LYS A 47 -1.00 -2.98 -28.90
N LEU A 48 -0.80 -2.57 -27.64
CA LEU A 48 -0.06 -3.36 -26.67
C LEU A 48 -0.76 -4.70 -26.41
N LYS A 49 0.06 -5.74 -26.26
CA LYS A 49 -0.39 -7.08 -25.87
C LYS A 49 0.60 -7.64 -24.88
N ILE A 50 0.09 -8.22 -23.79
CA ILE A 50 0.89 -8.97 -22.85
C ILE A 50 1.41 -10.23 -23.54
N THR A 51 2.72 -10.46 -23.50
CA THR A 51 3.39 -11.60 -24.14
C THR A 51 3.94 -12.61 -23.15
N ASP A 52 4.28 -12.18 -21.93
CA ASP A 52 4.81 -13.07 -20.90
C ASP A 52 4.54 -12.50 -19.49
N MET A 53 4.64 -13.37 -18.48
CA MET A 53 4.74 -13.03 -17.05
C MET A 53 5.93 -13.78 -16.49
N ARG A 54 6.90 -13.07 -15.96
CA ARG A 54 8.11 -13.61 -15.35
C ARG A 54 8.23 -13.12 -13.92
N TYR A 55 9.17 -13.66 -13.15
CA TYR A 55 9.34 -13.26 -11.75
C TYR A 55 10.78 -13.37 -11.27
N VAL A 56 11.04 -12.70 -10.16
CA VAL A 56 12.22 -12.85 -9.33
C VAL A 56 11.77 -12.86 -7.87
N THR A 57 12.35 -13.74 -7.04
CA THR A 57 12.07 -13.80 -5.61
C THR A 57 13.27 -13.29 -4.84
N VAL A 58 13.07 -12.25 -4.04
CA VAL A 58 14.07 -11.65 -3.16
C VAL A 58 13.77 -11.98 -1.70
N GLU A 59 14.80 -11.99 -0.87
CA GLU A 59 14.65 -12.10 0.59
C GLU A 59 14.59 -10.70 1.19
N HIS A 60 13.50 -10.41 1.93
CA HIS A 60 13.38 -9.19 2.72
C HIS A 60 12.81 -9.51 4.10
N MET A 61 13.50 -9.05 5.16
CA MET A 61 13.13 -9.28 6.57
C MET A 61 12.88 -10.76 6.92
N GLY A 62 13.66 -11.67 6.34
CA GLY A 62 13.54 -13.13 6.54
C GLY A 62 12.34 -13.76 5.83
N ARG A 63 11.75 -13.11 4.84
CA ARG A 63 10.61 -13.59 4.06
C ARG A 63 10.90 -13.53 2.56
N ALA A 64 10.24 -14.42 1.82
CA ALA A 64 10.21 -14.38 0.36
C ALA A 64 9.27 -13.24 -0.09
N CYS A 65 9.79 -12.35 -0.95
CA CYS A 65 9.01 -11.34 -1.65
C CYS A 65 9.19 -11.56 -3.15
N SER A 66 8.13 -11.99 -3.84
CA SER A 66 8.19 -12.29 -5.26
C SER A 66 7.69 -11.11 -6.09
N ILE A 67 8.55 -10.58 -6.94
CA ILE A 67 8.23 -9.51 -7.89
C ILE A 67 7.95 -10.14 -9.23
N ILE A 68 6.76 -9.93 -9.77
CA ILE A 68 6.40 -10.32 -11.14
C ILE A 68 6.69 -9.18 -12.12
N ARG A 69 6.95 -9.55 -13.36
CA ARG A 69 7.04 -8.63 -14.50
C ARG A 69 6.11 -9.10 -15.61
N LEU A 70 5.24 -8.21 -16.06
CA LEU A 70 4.43 -8.41 -17.26
C LEU A 70 5.17 -7.81 -18.46
N ASP A 71 5.57 -8.64 -19.40
CA ASP A 71 6.21 -8.25 -20.65
C ASP A 71 5.17 -8.01 -21.73
N THR A 72 5.47 -7.13 -22.70
CA THR A 72 4.57 -6.83 -23.83
C THR A 72 5.25 -7.08 -25.18
N ASN A 73 4.47 -6.95 -26.27
CA ASN A 73 4.97 -6.99 -27.65
C ASN A 73 5.76 -5.73 -28.05
N HIS A 74 5.99 -4.80 -27.15
CA HIS A 74 6.90 -3.65 -27.22
C HIS A 74 7.90 -3.71 -26.06
N ASP A 75 8.92 -2.86 -26.07
CA ASP A 75 9.92 -2.80 -24.99
C ASP A 75 9.39 -2.09 -23.73
N ILE A 76 8.13 -2.35 -23.39
CA ILE A 76 7.48 -1.82 -22.18
C ILE A 76 7.03 -3.00 -21.33
N TYR A 77 7.33 -2.93 -20.05
CA TYR A 77 6.93 -3.90 -19.05
C TYR A 77 6.50 -3.22 -17.76
N GLY A 78 5.76 -3.93 -16.92
CA GLY A 78 5.33 -3.44 -15.62
C GLY A 78 5.64 -4.43 -14.51
N TYR A 79 5.92 -3.89 -13.33
CA TYR A 79 6.21 -4.66 -12.13
C TYR A 79 5.03 -4.70 -11.17
N GLY A 80 4.86 -5.84 -10.51
CA GLY A 80 3.99 -6.00 -9.36
C GLY A 80 4.61 -6.94 -8.35
N GLU A 81 4.10 -6.95 -7.14
CA GLU A 81 4.66 -7.74 -6.05
C GLU A 81 3.60 -8.60 -5.38
N VAL A 82 3.89 -9.89 -5.23
CA VAL A 82 3.09 -10.81 -4.44
C VAL A 82 3.32 -10.49 -2.96
N ARG A 83 2.25 -10.47 -2.15
CA ARG A 83 2.33 -10.25 -0.71
C ARG A 83 3.49 -11.02 -0.07
N ASP A 84 4.21 -10.41 0.86
CA ASP A 84 5.28 -11.03 1.63
C ASP A 84 4.87 -12.38 2.23
N GLY A 85 5.70 -13.41 2.03
CA GLY A 85 5.39 -14.79 2.40
C GLY A 85 4.24 -15.45 1.61
N GLY A 86 3.74 -14.81 0.54
CA GLY A 86 2.81 -15.41 -0.41
C GLY A 86 3.54 -16.22 -1.48
N GLU A 87 2.79 -17.11 -2.17
CA GLU A 87 3.30 -17.97 -3.22
C GLU A 87 3.19 -17.31 -4.59
N VAL A 88 4.30 -17.13 -5.30
CA VAL A 88 4.31 -16.57 -6.66
C VAL A 88 3.43 -17.35 -7.64
N LYS A 89 3.20 -18.64 -7.38
CA LYS A 89 2.32 -19.50 -8.18
C LYS A 89 0.90 -18.94 -8.30
N HIS A 90 0.42 -18.23 -7.26
CA HIS A 90 -0.90 -17.58 -7.31
C HIS A 90 -0.99 -16.46 -8.35
N ALA A 91 0.12 -15.81 -8.71
CA ALA A 91 0.17 -14.88 -9.83
C ALA A 91 0.36 -15.62 -11.16
N LEU A 92 1.29 -16.59 -11.22
CA LEU A 92 1.61 -17.32 -12.44
C LEU A 92 0.42 -18.10 -13.02
N MET A 93 -0.43 -18.68 -12.16
CA MET A 93 -1.66 -19.36 -12.61
C MET A 93 -2.63 -18.44 -13.35
N LEU A 94 -2.52 -17.13 -13.19
CA LEU A 94 -3.35 -16.13 -13.89
C LEU A 94 -2.79 -15.77 -15.27
N LYS A 95 -1.56 -16.17 -15.59
CA LYS A 95 -0.85 -15.80 -16.81
C LYS A 95 -1.65 -16.11 -18.08
N HIS A 96 -2.19 -17.31 -18.16
CA HIS A 96 -2.94 -17.76 -19.34
C HIS A 96 -4.16 -16.86 -19.67
N LEU A 97 -4.77 -16.22 -18.67
CA LEU A 97 -5.88 -15.28 -18.84
C LEU A 97 -5.43 -13.93 -19.41
N LEU A 98 -4.16 -13.58 -19.21
CA LEU A 98 -3.60 -12.28 -19.54
C LEU A 98 -2.91 -12.25 -20.91
N LEU A 99 -2.38 -13.39 -21.38
CA LEU A 99 -1.64 -13.46 -22.64
C LEU A 99 -2.48 -12.97 -23.81
N GLY A 100 -1.91 -12.10 -24.64
CA GLY A 100 -2.56 -11.48 -25.79
C GLY A 100 -3.54 -10.35 -25.45
N GLN A 101 -3.86 -10.13 -24.17
CA GLN A 101 -4.72 -9.03 -23.74
C GLN A 101 -3.97 -7.69 -23.78
N ASN A 102 -4.71 -6.59 -23.91
CA ASN A 102 -4.14 -5.26 -23.82
C ASN A 102 -4.02 -4.83 -22.35
N PRO A 103 -2.79 -4.59 -21.84
CA PRO A 103 -2.56 -4.25 -20.44
C PRO A 103 -3.18 -2.90 -20.01
N CYS A 104 -3.45 -1.99 -20.95
CA CYS A 104 -4.07 -0.71 -20.63
C CYS A 104 -5.57 -0.82 -20.28
N ASN A 105 -6.20 -1.99 -20.51
CA ASN A 105 -7.56 -2.29 -20.04
C ASN A 105 -7.54 -2.81 -18.60
N VAL A 106 -6.91 -2.07 -17.69
CA VAL A 106 -6.58 -2.52 -16.33
C VAL A 106 -7.80 -3.05 -15.59
N GLU A 107 -8.89 -2.27 -15.51
CA GLU A 107 -10.07 -2.69 -14.75
C GLU A 107 -10.75 -3.92 -15.35
N LYS A 108 -10.77 -4.05 -16.71
CA LYS A 108 -11.28 -5.25 -17.37
C LYS A 108 -10.47 -6.48 -16.95
N LEU A 109 -9.14 -6.37 -16.96
CA LEU A 109 -8.26 -7.49 -16.62
C LEU A 109 -8.30 -7.79 -15.12
N PHE A 110 -8.38 -6.78 -14.28
CA PHE A 110 -8.60 -6.98 -12.84
C PHE A 110 -9.88 -7.79 -12.58
N ARG A 111 -11.01 -7.42 -13.21
CA ARG A 111 -12.28 -8.16 -13.07
C ARG A 111 -12.18 -9.60 -13.58
N LEU A 112 -11.35 -9.87 -14.57
CA LEU A 112 -11.10 -11.22 -15.09
C LEU A 112 -10.37 -12.09 -14.08
N VAL A 113 -9.36 -11.53 -13.38
CA VAL A 113 -8.52 -12.27 -12.42
C VAL A 113 -9.04 -12.22 -10.98
N LYS A 114 -9.85 -11.24 -10.60
CA LYS A 114 -10.37 -11.04 -9.23
C LYS A 114 -11.01 -12.29 -8.61
N PRO A 115 -11.80 -13.12 -9.33
CA PRO A 115 -12.40 -14.34 -8.75
C PRO A 115 -11.39 -15.35 -8.21
N PHE A 116 -10.13 -15.26 -8.59
CA PHE A 116 -9.05 -16.17 -8.13
C PHE A 116 -8.35 -15.67 -6.87
N GLY A 117 -8.71 -14.52 -6.33
CA GLY A 117 -8.02 -13.90 -5.20
C GLY A 117 -8.32 -14.53 -3.84
N GLY A 118 -9.40 -15.28 -3.72
CA GLY A 118 -9.78 -15.91 -2.44
C GLY A 118 -10.27 -14.88 -1.40
N HIS A 119 -10.05 -15.17 -0.12
CA HIS A 119 -10.56 -14.36 0.99
C HIS A 119 -9.48 -13.75 1.90
N ASN A 120 -8.20 -14.07 1.66
CA ASN A 120 -7.11 -13.71 2.55
C ASN A 120 -5.82 -13.46 1.73
N ARG A 121 -4.64 -13.65 2.31
CA ARG A 121 -3.32 -13.47 1.68
C ARG A 121 -3.16 -14.10 0.29
N LEU A 122 -3.98 -15.08 -0.08
CA LEU A 122 -4.05 -15.65 -1.43
C LEU A 122 -4.40 -14.60 -2.50
N GLY A 123 -5.09 -13.53 -2.14
CA GLY A 123 -5.33 -12.38 -3.02
C GLY A 123 -4.06 -11.72 -3.57
N GLY A 124 -2.92 -11.96 -2.94
CA GLY A 124 -1.62 -11.40 -3.32
C GLY A 124 -1.22 -11.65 -4.76
N GLY A 125 -1.58 -12.78 -5.36
CA GLY A 125 -1.35 -13.05 -6.78
C GLY A 125 -2.13 -12.11 -7.70
N VAL A 126 -3.41 -11.85 -7.39
CA VAL A 126 -4.26 -10.90 -8.11
C VAL A 126 -3.76 -9.47 -7.92
N SER A 127 -3.40 -9.10 -6.70
CA SER A 127 -2.87 -7.76 -6.38
C SER A 127 -1.57 -7.48 -7.12
N ALA A 128 -0.67 -8.48 -7.24
CA ALA A 128 0.56 -8.36 -8.00
C ALA A 128 0.29 -8.09 -9.49
N VAL A 129 -0.68 -8.81 -10.07
CA VAL A 129 -1.09 -8.58 -11.47
C VAL A 129 -1.66 -7.17 -11.63
N ASP A 130 -2.52 -6.71 -10.73
CA ASP A 130 -3.08 -5.35 -10.77
C ASP A 130 -1.98 -4.28 -10.71
N MET A 131 -1.04 -4.40 -9.77
CA MET A 131 0.10 -3.47 -9.68
C MET A 131 0.89 -3.40 -10.99
N ALA A 132 1.21 -4.57 -11.58
CA ALA A 132 1.97 -4.63 -12.84
C ALA A 132 1.20 -4.02 -14.02
N LEU A 133 -0.13 -4.17 -14.06
CA LEU A 133 -0.98 -3.56 -15.07
C LEU A 133 -1.02 -2.03 -14.95
N TRP A 134 -1.11 -1.49 -13.72
CA TRP A 134 -1.08 -0.05 -13.49
C TRP A 134 0.29 0.56 -13.82
N ASP A 135 1.39 -0.11 -13.46
CA ASP A 135 2.74 0.31 -13.85
C ASP A 135 2.89 0.37 -15.38
N LEU A 136 2.45 -0.71 -16.06
CA LEU A 136 2.42 -0.77 -17.52
C LEU A 136 1.59 0.34 -18.14
N ALA A 137 0.35 0.56 -17.65
CA ALA A 137 -0.53 1.60 -18.18
C ALA A 137 0.09 2.99 -18.01
N GLY A 138 0.65 3.28 -16.81
CA GLY A 138 1.35 4.54 -16.55
C GLY A 138 2.52 4.77 -17.49
N LYS A 139 3.37 3.76 -17.70
CA LYS A 139 4.50 3.79 -18.64
C LYS A 139 4.02 3.97 -20.09
N ALA A 140 2.95 3.25 -20.49
CA ALA A 140 2.40 3.33 -21.82
C ALA A 140 1.81 4.70 -22.16
N TYR A 141 1.15 5.34 -21.19
CA TYR A 141 0.60 6.69 -21.35
C TYR A 141 1.60 7.80 -21.03
N GLY A 142 2.77 7.47 -20.47
CA GLY A 142 3.80 8.44 -20.07
C GLY A 142 3.41 9.28 -18.86
N VAL A 143 2.60 8.74 -17.94
CA VAL A 143 2.10 9.43 -16.75
C VAL A 143 2.29 8.59 -15.48
N PRO A 144 2.41 9.21 -14.30
CA PRO A 144 2.44 8.47 -13.04
C PRO A 144 1.09 7.81 -12.74
N VAL A 145 1.10 6.69 -12.00
CA VAL A 145 -0.12 5.93 -11.70
C VAL A 145 -1.17 6.77 -10.96
N TRP A 146 -0.78 7.63 -10.00
CA TRP A 146 -1.72 8.49 -9.28
C TRP A 146 -2.55 9.38 -10.22
N GLN A 147 -2.00 9.78 -11.37
CA GLN A 147 -2.71 10.61 -12.36
C GLN A 147 -3.84 9.83 -13.05
N LEU A 148 -3.62 8.53 -13.31
CA LEU A 148 -4.67 7.65 -13.86
C LEU A 148 -5.78 7.34 -12.84
N LEU A 149 -5.51 7.52 -11.54
CA LEU A 149 -6.48 7.33 -10.45
C LEU A 149 -7.34 8.57 -10.16
N GLY A 150 -7.21 9.63 -10.95
CA GLY A 150 -7.99 10.86 -10.80
C GLY A 150 -7.22 12.04 -10.21
N GLY A 151 -5.92 11.90 -10.00
CA GLY A 151 -5.05 12.94 -9.44
C GLY A 151 -4.66 12.70 -7.98
N LYS A 152 -3.81 13.56 -7.45
CA LYS A 152 -3.28 13.44 -6.08
C LYS A 152 -3.86 14.50 -5.15
N TYR A 153 -4.16 14.11 -3.92
CA TYR A 153 -4.57 15.00 -2.82
C TYR A 153 -3.36 15.52 -2.01
N ARG A 154 -2.17 14.90 -2.17
CA ARG A 154 -0.95 15.23 -1.42
C ARG A 154 0.30 14.97 -2.24
N ASP A 155 1.36 15.75 -1.98
CA ASP A 155 2.65 15.62 -2.64
C ASP A 155 3.61 14.67 -1.89
N GLU A 156 3.26 14.32 -0.65
CA GLU A 156 3.97 13.35 0.17
C GLU A 156 2.99 12.53 1.01
N VAL A 157 3.30 11.26 1.22
CA VAL A 157 2.52 10.33 2.03
C VAL A 157 3.19 10.21 3.40
N ARG A 158 2.42 10.49 4.47
CA ARG A 158 2.87 10.31 5.84
C ARG A 158 3.14 8.83 6.12
N LEU A 159 4.28 8.52 6.73
CA LEU A 159 4.62 7.18 7.16
C LEU A 159 4.44 7.04 8.68
N TYR A 160 4.00 5.87 9.14
CA TYR A 160 4.15 5.50 10.54
C TYR A 160 5.26 4.46 10.68
N GLY A 161 6.12 4.68 11.70
CA GLY A 161 7.32 3.89 11.91
C GLY A 161 7.10 2.73 12.87
N ASP A 162 7.36 1.52 12.41
CA ASP A 162 7.28 0.31 13.23
C ASP A 162 8.45 0.16 14.20
N THR A 163 8.16 -0.38 15.37
CA THR A 163 9.16 -0.80 16.34
C THR A 163 8.75 -2.11 17.00
N PHE A 164 9.61 -3.12 16.93
CA PHE A 164 9.37 -4.39 17.61
C PHE A 164 9.41 -4.23 19.13
N SER A 165 8.40 -4.78 19.80
CA SER A 165 8.36 -4.87 21.26
C SER A 165 9.42 -5.85 21.77
N ASP A 166 10.05 -5.48 22.88
CA ASP A 166 11.07 -6.28 23.55
C ASP A 166 10.99 -6.04 25.08
N LYS A 167 11.53 -6.97 25.87
CA LYS A 167 11.62 -6.86 27.33
C LYS A 167 12.74 -5.93 27.79
N ASP A 168 13.68 -5.62 26.91
CA ASP A 168 14.70 -4.60 27.14
C ASP A 168 14.09 -3.20 26.88
N HIS A 169 13.57 -2.62 27.94
CA HIS A 169 12.90 -1.33 27.90
C HIS A 169 13.81 -0.18 27.46
N ASP A 170 15.10 -0.23 27.82
CA ASP A 170 16.05 0.83 27.45
C ASP A 170 16.38 0.78 25.95
N MET A 171 16.55 -0.43 25.42
CA MET A 171 16.70 -0.63 23.98
C MET A 171 15.46 -0.14 23.21
N VAL A 172 14.24 -0.47 23.67
CA VAL A 172 13.00 -0.02 23.03
C VAL A 172 12.88 1.49 23.08
N ARG A 173 13.13 2.11 24.25
CA ARG A 173 13.13 3.57 24.42
C ARG A 173 14.08 4.25 23.42
N SER A 174 15.30 3.74 23.30
CA SER A 174 16.29 4.23 22.33
C SER A 174 15.78 4.13 20.89
N LYS A 175 15.16 2.99 20.54
CA LYS A 175 14.61 2.78 19.20
C LYS A 175 13.47 3.74 18.87
N VAL A 176 12.48 3.90 19.75
CA VAL A 176 11.35 4.80 19.48
C VAL A 176 11.79 6.26 19.39
N LEU A 177 12.73 6.71 20.23
CA LEU A 177 13.33 8.04 20.12
C LEU A 177 14.10 8.22 18.80
N SER A 178 14.83 7.20 18.37
CA SER A 178 15.48 7.21 17.05
C SER A 178 14.48 7.35 15.90
N ARG A 179 13.24 6.81 16.01
CA ARG A 179 12.18 7.04 15.01
C ARG A 179 11.73 8.50 14.97
N VAL A 180 11.57 9.11 16.14
CA VAL A 180 11.26 10.55 16.27
C VAL A 180 12.35 11.41 15.61
N GLU A 181 13.63 11.12 15.88
CA GLU A 181 14.76 11.81 15.23
C GLU A 181 14.79 11.64 13.70
N GLN A 182 14.35 10.48 13.19
CA GLN A 182 14.21 10.21 11.75
C GLN A 182 13.05 11.01 11.13
N GLY A 183 12.22 11.69 11.95
CA GLY A 183 11.11 12.54 11.52
C GLY A 183 9.77 11.82 11.43
N PHE A 184 9.65 10.58 11.93
CA PHE A 184 8.35 9.93 12.03
C PHE A 184 7.46 10.66 13.02
N THR A 185 6.24 10.92 12.59
CA THR A 185 5.22 11.64 13.36
C THR A 185 4.07 10.72 13.80
N TRP A 186 4.23 9.41 13.63
CA TRP A 186 3.34 8.33 14.09
C TRP A 186 4.16 7.07 14.28
N LEU A 187 3.92 6.33 15.36
CA LEU A 187 4.66 5.10 15.68
C LEU A 187 3.70 3.94 15.91
N LYS A 188 4.15 2.71 15.61
CA LYS A 188 3.44 1.47 15.92
C LYS A 188 4.35 0.49 16.64
N MET A 189 3.85 -0.09 17.73
CA MET A 189 4.54 -1.14 18.47
C MET A 189 4.09 -2.50 17.99
N LEU A 190 5.03 -3.27 17.43
CA LEU A 190 4.77 -4.60 16.89
C LEU A 190 5.03 -5.70 17.92
N ARG A 191 4.30 -6.82 17.78
CA ARG A 191 4.54 -8.07 18.52
C ARG A 191 4.51 -7.90 20.04
N VAL A 192 3.49 -7.17 20.54
CA VAL A 192 3.31 -6.99 22.01
C VAL A 192 3.18 -8.32 22.76
N PHE A 193 2.78 -9.42 22.09
CA PHE A 193 2.74 -10.76 22.68
C PHE A 193 4.11 -11.23 23.23
N ARG A 194 5.23 -10.75 22.68
CA ARG A 194 6.60 -11.11 23.12
C ARG A 194 6.87 -10.76 24.57
N LEU A 195 6.19 -9.75 25.08
CA LEU A 195 6.32 -9.33 26.48
C LEU A 195 5.87 -10.42 27.46
N LEU A 196 5.02 -11.34 27.00
CA LEU A 196 4.43 -12.42 27.78
C LEU A 196 5.20 -13.75 27.67
N GLU A 197 6.09 -13.88 26.69
CA GLU A 197 6.84 -15.10 26.45
C GLU A 197 7.72 -15.47 27.64
N GLY A 198 7.56 -16.70 28.15
CA GLY A 198 8.32 -17.19 29.29
C GLY A 198 8.06 -16.48 30.62
N VAL A 199 6.97 -15.67 30.74
CA VAL A 199 6.59 -15.02 32.01
C VAL A 199 5.55 -15.87 32.75
N PRO A 200 5.91 -16.53 33.85
CA PRO A 200 4.98 -17.34 34.62
C PRO A 200 3.78 -16.52 35.14
N GLY A 201 2.59 -17.06 34.95
CA GLY A 201 1.35 -16.45 35.43
C GLY A 201 0.88 -15.23 34.61
N ALA A 202 1.50 -14.92 33.45
CA ALA A 202 1.01 -13.86 32.56
C ALA A 202 -0.24 -14.30 31.78
N GLN A 203 -0.32 -15.57 31.41
CA GLN A 203 -1.47 -16.18 30.74
C GLN A 203 -2.16 -17.19 31.65
N ASN A 204 -3.47 -17.37 31.45
CA ASN A 204 -4.25 -18.33 32.22
C ASN A 204 -3.94 -19.76 31.72
N PRO A 205 -3.43 -20.68 32.56
CA PRO A 205 -3.05 -22.02 32.13
C PRO A 205 -4.27 -22.92 31.76
N HIS A 206 -5.46 -22.52 32.18
CA HIS A 206 -6.73 -23.29 31.94
C HIS A 206 -7.63 -22.68 30.88
N LYS A 207 -7.27 -21.49 30.36
CA LYS A 207 -8.04 -20.78 29.33
C LYS A 207 -7.06 -20.22 28.30
N GLU A 208 -6.86 -20.96 27.25
CA GLU A 208 -5.96 -20.57 26.15
C GLU A 208 -6.26 -19.15 25.65
N GLY A 209 -5.20 -18.37 25.43
CA GLY A 209 -5.30 -17.01 24.94
C GLY A 209 -5.86 -15.98 25.93
N MET A 210 -6.25 -16.36 27.16
CA MET A 210 -6.70 -15.40 28.16
C MET A 210 -5.55 -14.90 29.02
N LEU A 211 -5.41 -13.58 29.11
CA LEU A 211 -4.45 -12.96 30.02
C LEU A 211 -4.96 -12.97 31.45
N THR A 212 -4.03 -13.11 32.38
CA THR A 212 -4.25 -12.79 33.81
C THR A 212 -4.16 -11.27 34.03
N ASN A 213 -4.44 -10.80 35.26
CA ASN A 213 -4.18 -9.39 35.59
C ASN A 213 -2.70 -9.02 35.42
N LYS A 214 -1.79 -9.95 35.71
CA LYS A 214 -0.35 -9.78 35.49
C LYS A 214 -0.01 -9.59 34.02
N GLY A 215 -0.60 -10.40 33.13
CA GLY A 215 -0.35 -10.27 31.69
C GLY A 215 -0.88 -8.96 31.12
N VAL A 216 -2.08 -8.52 31.54
CA VAL A 216 -2.63 -7.23 31.14
C VAL A 216 -1.74 -6.08 31.62
N ALA A 217 -1.28 -6.12 32.90
CA ALA A 217 -0.40 -5.10 33.45
C ALA A 217 0.92 -5.01 32.67
N LEU A 218 1.55 -6.14 32.35
CA LEU A 218 2.81 -6.16 31.60
C LEU A 218 2.71 -5.42 30.25
N ILE A 219 1.63 -5.67 29.48
CA ILE A 219 1.42 -4.98 28.19
C ILE A 219 1.13 -3.49 28.43
N THR A 220 0.28 -3.19 29.42
CA THR A 220 -0.14 -1.81 29.70
C THR A 220 1.04 -0.95 30.19
N ASP A 221 1.82 -1.46 31.13
CA ASP A 221 2.97 -0.72 31.70
C ASP A 221 4.08 -0.53 30.65
N TYR A 222 4.29 -1.52 29.79
CA TYR A 222 5.21 -1.39 28.65
C TYR A 222 4.77 -0.30 27.67
N LEU A 223 3.51 -0.31 27.23
CA LEU A 223 3.00 0.71 26.29
C LEU A 223 2.93 2.10 26.96
N GLN A 224 2.70 2.16 28.27
CA GLN A 224 2.78 3.39 29.03
C GLN A 224 4.22 3.95 29.07
N MET A 225 5.22 3.09 29.26
CA MET A 225 6.64 3.47 29.16
C MET A 225 7.00 4.04 27.79
N VAL A 226 6.46 3.44 26.70
CA VAL A 226 6.67 3.98 25.35
C VAL A 226 5.99 5.35 25.20
N ARG A 227 4.75 5.49 25.70
CA ARG A 227 4.00 6.77 25.71
C ARG A 227 4.80 7.88 26.41
N GLU A 228 5.33 7.59 27.58
CA GLU A 228 6.16 8.53 28.35
C GLU A 228 7.45 8.92 27.60
N ALA A 229 8.03 8.00 26.82
CA ALA A 229 9.24 8.28 26.07
C ALA A 229 8.98 9.20 24.86
N VAL A 230 7.82 9.05 24.16
CA VAL A 230 7.55 9.79 22.94
C VAL A 230 6.64 11.01 23.12
N GLY A 231 6.04 11.17 24.32
CA GLY A 231 5.13 12.27 24.66
C GLY A 231 3.70 12.05 24.20
N ASP A 232 2.76 12.87 24.71
CA ASP A 232 1.31 12.69 24.52
C ASP A 232 0.86 13.05 23.08
N ASP A 233 1.55 13.92 22.40
CA ASP A 233 1.21 14.38 21.04
C ASP A 233 1.54 13.37 19.95
N MET A 234 2.34 12.34 20.24
CA MET A 234 2.73 11.31 19.28
C MET A 234 1.61 10.28 19.13
N PRO A 235 0.94 10.15 17.96
CA PRO A 235 0.08 9.02 17.70
C PRO A 235 0.85 7.70 17.86
N LEU A 236 0.40 6.86 18.78
CA LEU A 236 1.02 5.58 19.11
C LEU A 236 0.01 4.46 18.89
N SER A 237 0.32 3.50 18.06
CA SER A 237 -0.51 2.33 17.79
C SER A 237 0.15 1.06 18.29
N ALA A 238 -0.60 -0.02 18.46
CA ALA A 238 -0.05 -1.29 18.91
C ALA A 238 -0.76 -2.47 18.22
N ASP A 239 0.02 -3.53 17.98
CA ASP A 239 -0.37 -4.68 17.19
C ASP A 239 0.08 -6.01 17.82
N HIS A 240 -0.46 -7.11 17.29
CA HIS A 240 -0.16 -8.48 17.70
C HIS A 240 -0.50 -8.77 19.17
N PHE A 241 -1.71 -8.43 19.58
CA PHE A 241 -2.24 -8.80 20.89
C PHE A 241 -2.55 -10.31 20.96
N VAL A 242 -2.62 -10.86 22.17
CA VAL A 242 -3.02 -12.25 22.43
C VAL A 242 -4.46 -12.38 22.86
N GLY A 243 -5.03 -13.56 22.63
CA GLY A 243 -6.39 -13.87 23.07
C GLY A 243 -7.43 -12.99 22.39
N ARG A 244 -7.40 -12.97 21.06
CA ARG A 244 -8.22 -12.13 20.19
C ARG A 244 -9.68 -12.59 20.17
N ASN A 245 -10.34 -12.50 21.31
CA ASN A 245 -11.79 -12.68 21.49
C ASN A 245 -12.39 -11.50 22.25
N LEU A 246 -13.69 -11.30 22.12
CA LEU A 246 -14.39 -10.12 22.63
C LEU A 246 -14.14 -9.87 24.14
N ALA A 247 -14.24 -10.90 24.97
CA ALA A 247 -14.11 -10.74 26.43
C ALA A 247 -12.69 -10.32 26.85
N ASN A 248 -11.68 -10.99 26.30
CA ASN A 248 -10.29 -10.73 26.64
C ASN A 248 -9.81 -9.38 26.05
N MET A 249 -10.19 -9.09 24.80
CA MET A 249 -9.83 -7.82 24.17
C MET A 249 -10.52 -6.62 24.80
N THR A 250 -11.79 -6.75 25.23
CA THR A 250 -12.46 -5.69 26.01
C THR A 250 -11.66 -5.36 27.26
N ARG A 251 -11.19 -6.38 27.99
CA ARG A 251 -10.43 -6.19 29.21
C ARG A 251 -9.05 -5.57 28.97
N GLN A 252 -8.33 -6.04 27.94
CA GLN A 252 -7.03 -5.47 27.56
C GLN A 252 -7.19 -4.01 27.10
N ALA A 253 -8.11 -3.74 26.19
CA ALA A 253 -8.32 -2.42 25.63
C ALA A 253 -8.71 -1.38 26.70
N LYS A 254 -9.59 -1.75 27.64
CA LYS A 254 -9.92 -0.85 28.77
C LYS A 254 -8.71 -0.52 29.66
N ALA A 255 -7.82 -1.48 29.88
CA ALA A 255 -6.60 -1.22 30.64
C ALA A 255 -5.63 -0.29 29.85
N LEU A 256 -5.72 -0.27 28.50
CA LEU A 256 -4.89 0.54 27.61
C LEU A 256 -5.45 1.94 27.38
N GLU A 257 -6.69 2.26 27.76
CA GLU A 257 -7.29 3.59 27.55
C GLU A 257 -6.40 4.72 28.10
N LYS A 258 -5.77 4.51 29.28
CA LYS A 258 -4.82 5.46 29.85
C LYS A 258 -3.58 5.75 29.00
N VAL A 259 -3.21 4.82 28.08
CA VAL A 259 -2.07 4.98 27.17
C VAL A 259 -2.42 5.89 26.00
N ASN A 260 -3.71 6.10 25.72
CA ASN A 260 -4.21 6.90 24.63
C ASN A 260 -3.66 6.45 23.26
N LEU A 261 -3.88 5.19 22.90
CA LEU A 261 -3.44 4.64 21.63
C LEU A 261 -4.26 5.23 20.47
N ALA A 262 -3.61 5.49 19.35
CA ALA A 262 -4.27 5.90 18.10
C ALA A 262 -5.13 4.78 17.51
N TRP A 263 -4.70 3.52 17.65
CA TRP A 263 -5.51 2.32 17.45
C TRP A 263 -4.90 1.08 18.10
N ILE A 264 -5.77 0.10 18.32
CA ILE A 264 -5.43 -1.31 18.53
C ILE A 264 -5.65 -2.03 17.20
N GLU A 265 -4.62 -2.75 16.71
CA GLU A 265 -4.68 -3.41 15.42
C GLU A 265 -5.13 -4.86 15.56
N GLU A 266 -6.01 -5.29 14.64
CA GLU A 266 -6.56 -6.65 14.54
C GLU A 266 -6.91 -7.28 15.91
N PRO A 267 -7.64 -6.58 16.81
CA PRO A 267 -7.95 -7.12 18.15
C PRO A 267 -8.77 -8.40 18.10
N ILE A 268 -9.61 -8.56 17.09
CA ILE A 268 -10.46 -9.71 16.80
C ILE A 268 -10.36 -9.99 15.30
N ASN A 269 -10.51 -11.24 14.88
CA ASN A 269 -10.48 -11.58 13.46
C ASN A 269 -11.58 -10.81 12.71
N TRP A 270 -11.23 -10.22 11.56
CA TRP A 270 -12.14 -9.41 10.76
C TRP A 270 -13.44 -10.12 10.36
N SER A 271 -13.42 -11.45 10.22
CA SER A 271 -14.63 -12.24 9.91
C SER A 271 -15.66 -12.28 11.06
N GLN A 272 -15.25 -11.86 12.27
CA GLN A 272 -16.11 -11.73 13.43
C GLN A 272 -16.59 -10.27 13.58
N THR A 273 -17.24 -9.73 12.54
CA THR A 273 -17.64 -8.32 12.44
C THR A 273 -18.52 -7.87 13.60
N ASP A 274 -19.44 -8.72 14.07
CA ASP A 274 -20.33 -8.40 15.22
C ASP A 274 -19.54 -8.25 16.52
N ASP A 275 -18.51 -9.07 16.74
CA ASP A 275 -17.64 -8.96 17.91
C ASP A 275 -16.74 -7.70 17.81
N LEU A 276 -16.24 -7.34 16.63
CA LEU A 276 -15.53 -6.08 16.41
C LEU A 276 -16.42 -4.88 16.73
N LYS A 277 -17.64 -4.86 16.21
CA LYS A 277 -18.65 -3.83 16.53
C LYS A 277 -18.94 -3.75 18.04
N ALA A 278 -19.14 -4.90 18.68
CA ALA A 278 -19.39 -4.97 20.11
C ALA A 278 -18.16 -4.51 20.94
N LEU A 279 -16.96 -4.80 20.49
CA LEU A 279 -15.71 -4.28 21.11
C LEU A 279 -15.66 -2.77 20.98
N ARG A 280 -15.79 -2.22 19.75
CA ARG A 280 -15.78 -0.79 19.48
C ARG A 280 -16.76 0.02 20.35
N GLN A 281 -17.93 -0.56 20.64
CA GLN A 281 -18.94 0.09 21.51
C GLN A 281 -18.58 0.07 23.01
N ARG A 282 -17.58 -0.71 23.42
CA ARG A 282 -17.20 -0.91 24.83
C ARG A 282 -15.92 -0.20 25.24
N ILE A 283 -15.15 0.30 24.28
CA ILE A 283 -13.83 0.88 24.50
C ILE A 283 -13.73 2.24 23.82
N ASP A 284 -12.88 3.12 24.36
CA ASP A 284 -12.62 4.44 23.77
C ASP A 284 -11.44 4.38 22.79
N THR A 285 -10.58 3.36 22.87
CA THR A 285 -9.43 3.19 21.96
C THR A 285 -9.92 2.78 20.56
N PRO A 286 -9.55 3.51 19.50
CA PRO A 286 -9.93 3.16 18.12
C PRO A 286 -9.42 1.78 17.69
N ILE A 287 -10.13 1.17 16.74
CA ILE A 287 -9.82 -0.15 16.17
C ILE A 287 -9.39 0.01 14.71
N ALA A 288 -8.27 -0.62 14.32
CA ALA A 288 -7.85 -0.80 12.94
C ALA A 288 -7.83 -2.28 12.57
N THR A 289 -8.33 -2.64 11.36
CA THR A 289 -8.21 -4.01 10.84
C THR A 289 -8.28 -4.05 9.32
N GLY A 290 -7.70 -5.10 8.71
CA GLY A 290 -7.86 -5.34 7.29
C GLY A 290 -6.63 -5.81 6.53
N GLU A 291 -5.45 -5.93 7.13
CA GLU A 291 -4.20 -6.30 6.44
C GLU A 291 -4.29 -7.65 5.70
N SER A 292 -5.13 -8.54 6.19
CA SER A 292 -5.32 -9.88 5.65
C SER A 292 -6.57 -10.02 4.78
N MET A 293 -7.27 -8.93 4.47
CA MET A 293 -8.54 -8.97 3.74
C MET A 293 -8.32 -8.76 2.24
N PHE A 294 -8.99 -9.59 1.42
CA PHE A 294 -9.02 -9.42 -0.02
C PHE A 294 -10.35 -8.82 -0.47
N ALA A 295 -10.29 -7.88 -1.42
CA ALA A 295 -11.39 -7.22 -2.11
C ALA A 295 -12.26 -6.30 -1.23
N ARG A 296 -12.69 -5.19 -1.83
CA ARG A 296 -13.50 -4.14 -1.18
C ARG A 296 -14.83 -4.64 -0.62
N GLU A 297 -15.38 -5.73 -1.16
CA GLU A 297 -16.64 -6.29 -0.68
C GLU A 297 -16.57 -6.71 0.79
N ASN A 298 -15.41 -7.22 1.24
CA ASN A 298 -15.21 -7.58 2.65
C ASN A 298 -15.06 -6.31 3.51
N PHE A 299 -14.38 -5.28 3.03
CA PHE A 299 -14.26 -4.01 3.76
C PHE A 299 -15.60 -3.28 3.89
N LYS A 300 -16.48 -3.39 2.88
CA LYS A 300 -17.85 -2.85 2.97
C LYS A 300 -18.61 -3.42 4.15
N ILE A 301 -18.49 -4.71 4.44
CA ILE A 301 -19.14 -5.35 5.59
C ILE A 301 -18.73 -4.68 6.90
N LEU A 302 -17.42 -4.39 7.06
CA LEU A 302 -16.92 -3.69 8.25
C LEU A 302 -17.42 -2.25 8.33
N CYS A 303 -17.44 -1.53 7.21
CA CYS A 303 -17.89 -0.14 7.14
C CYS A 303 -19.39 -0.01 7.41
N ASP A 304 -20.21 -0.83 6.74
CA ASP A 304 -21.67 -0.83 6.91
C ASP A 304 -22.08 -1.16 8.37
N ALA A 305 -21.35 -2.08 9.00
CA ALA A 305 -21.55 -2.44 10.39
C ALA A 305 -21.03 -1.38 11.38
N GLN A 306 -20.23 -0.38 10.93
CA GLN A 306 -19.52 0.54 11.82
C GLN A 306 -18.64 -0.22 12.84
N ALA A 307 -17.95 -1.27 12.38
CA ALA A 307 -17.23 -2.20 13.25
C ALA A 307 -15.80 -1.74 13.60
N VAL A 308 -15.27 -0.76 12.87
CA VAL A 308 -13.89 -0.25 13.00
C VAL A 308 -13.84 1.27 12.88
N ASP A 309 -12.74 1.88 13.31
CA ASP A 309 -12.45 3.31 13.16
C ASP A 309 -11.49 3.56 11.99
N TYR A 310 -10.69 2.55 11.68
CA TYR A 310 -9.76 2.57 10.55
C TYR A 310 -9.91 1.29 9.75
N VAL A 311 -10.07 1.41 8.42
CA VAL A 311 -9.75 0.31 7.50
C VAL A 311 -8.25 0.32 7.24
N HIS A 312 -7.65 -0.87 7.29
CA HIS A 312 -6.20 -1.05 7.23
C HIS A 312 -5.79 -2.09 6.16
N PRO A 313 -6.17 -1.88 4.88
CA PRO A 313 -5.80 -2.83 3.84
C PRO A 313 -4.29 -2.87 3.62
N ASP A 314 -3.79 -4.05 3.27
CA ASP A 314 -2.52 -4.20 2.59
C ASP A 314 -2.76 -4.25 1.08
N LEU A 315 -2.19 -3.35 0.32
CA LEU A 315 -2.41 -3.24 -1.12
C LEU A 315 -2.03 -4.53 -1.86
N ALA A 316 -0.95 -5.21 -1.43
CA ALA A 316 -0.51 -6.47 -2.01
C ALA A 316 -1.44 -7.66 -1.66
N THR A 317 -2.40 -7.47 -0.74
CA THR A 317 -3.46 -8.44 -0.40
C THR A 317 -4.82 -7.99 -0.91
N ALA A 318 -5.17 -6.72 -0.73
CA ALA A 318 -6.54 -6.21 -0.87
C ALA A 318 -7.09 -6.18 -2.31
N GLY A 319 -6.26 -6.40 -3.32
CA GLY A 319 -6.65 -6.40 -4.73
C GLY A 319 -5.89 -5.38 -5.57
N GLY A 320 -4.82 -4.80 -5.05
CA GLY A 320 -3.96 -3.85 -5.78
C GLY A 320 -4.39 -2.40 -5.65
N ILE A 321 -3.97 -1.58 -6.61
CA ILE A 321 -3.93 -0.11 -6.49
C ILE A 321 -5.32 0.52 -6.46
N LEU A 322 -6.14 0.24 -7.47
CA LEU A 322 -7.47 0.83 -7.58
C LEU A 322 -8.42 0.29 -6.51
N GLU A 323 -8.37 -1.02 -6.25
CA GLU A 323 -9.25 -1.65 -5.25
C GLU A 323 -8.98 -1.05 -3.86
N THR A 324 -7.70 -0.83 -3.50
CA THR A 324 -7.30 -0.18 -2.24
C THR A 324 -7.80 1.27 -2.15
N LYS A 325 -7.70 2.04 -3.25
CA LYS A 325 -8.29 3.38 -3.31
C LYS A 325 -9.80 3.35 -3.08
N LEU A 326 -10.52 2.44 -3.76
CA LEU A 326 -11.98 2.31 -3.64
C LEU A 326 -12.41 1.84 -2.25
N ILE A 327 -11.57 1.11 -1.51
CA ILE A 327 -11.78 0.80 -0.09
C ILE A 327 -11.72 2.09 0.73
N GLY A 328 -10.71 2.94 0.49
CA GLY A 328 -10.57 4.22 1.17
C GLY A 328 -11.73 5.17 0.89
N ASP A 329 -12.15 5.30 -0.37
CA ASP A 329 -13.30 6.14 -0.78
C ASP A 329 -14.60 5.67 -0.08
N TYR A 330 -14.85 4.36 -0.04
CA TYR A 330 -16.02 3.81 0.64
C TYR A 330 -15.99 4.01 2.16
N ALA A 331 -14.83 3.85 2.77
CA ALA A 331 -14.66 4.11 4.21
C ALA A 331 -14.92 5.59 4.55
N GLU A 332 -14.54 6.52 3.66
CA GLU A 332 -14.81 7.95 3.83
C GLU A 332 -16.31 8.26 3.93
N ASP A 333 -17.14 7.65 3.08
CA ASP A 333 -18.60 7.79 3.11
C ASP A 333 -19.22 7.34 4.47
N HIS A 334 -18.51 6.48 5.20
CA HIS A 334 -18.91 5.98 6.52
C HIS A 334 -18.21 6.68 7.70
N GLY A 335 -17.41 7.72 7.44
CA GLY A 335 -16.63 8.43 8.45
C GLY A 335 -15.45 7.63 9.02
N ILE A 336 -15.13 6.47 8.42
CA ILE A 336 -14.03 5.58 8.81
C ILE A 336 -12.76 6.04 8.10
N LYS A 337 -11.62 6.06 8.82
CA LYS A 337 -10.34 6.51 8.29
C LYS A 337 -9.66 5.38 7.49
N HIS A 338 -8.78 5.78 6.57
CA HIS A 338 -7.96 4.87 5.78
C HIS A 338 -6.50 4.98 6.18
N VAL A 339 -5.90 3.87 6.55
CA VAL A 339 -4.45 3.69 6.75
C VAL A 339 -4.01 2.46 5.97
N LEU A 340 -2.74 2.34 5.66
CA LEU A 340 -2.23 1.23 4.86
C LEU A 340 -1.22 0.41 5.66
N HIS A 341 -1.45 -0.90 5.70
CA HIS A 341 -0.44 -1.89 6.05
C HIS A 341 0.56 -2.03 4.91
N TYR A 342 1.81 -2.27 5.25
CA TYR A 342 2.85 -2.55 4.27
C TYR A 342 3.95 -3.45 4.86
N ALA A 343 4.28 -4.52 4.12
CA ALA A 343 5.47 -5.33 4.35
C ALA A 343 5.93 -5.90 2.99
N GLY A 344 6.99 -5.35 2.42
CA GLY A 344 7.43 -5.77 1.08
C GLY A 344 8.62 -5.00 0.54
N THR A 345 8.82 -5.08 -0.77
CA THR A 345 9.89 -4.40 -1.49
C THR A 345 9.49 -2.99 -1.91
N PRO A 346 10.43 -2.16 -2.41
CA PRO A 346 10.09 -0.83 -2.93
C PRO A 346 9.05 -0.83 -4.06
N VAL A 347 8.81 -1.95 -4.73
CA VAL A 347 7.78 -2.04 -5.80
C VAL A 347 6.39 -1.86 -5.20
N SER A 348 6.00 -2.70 -4.23
CA SER A 348 4.71 -2.55 -3.57
C SER A 348 4.63 -1.30 -2.70
N PHE A 349 5.77 -0.82 -2.16
CA PHE A 349 5.82 0.46 -1.46
C PHE A 349 5.38 1.62 -2.35
N MET A 350 5.93 1.72 -3.56
CA MET A 350 5.56 2.78 -4.49
C MET A 350 4.12 2.63 -4.98
N ALA A 351 3.63 1.41 -5.17
CA ALA A 351 2.20 1.18 -5.45
C ALA A 351 1.30 1.74 -4.34
N ASN A 352 1.66 1.50 -3.07
CA ASN A 352 0.98 2.09 -1.91
C ASN A 352 1.04 3.63 -1.92
N VAL A 353 2.20 4.22 -2.24
CA VAL A 353 2.37 5.67 -2.32
C VAL A 353 1.42 6.28 -3.35
N HIS A 354 1.31 5.70 -4.54
CA HIS A 354 0.38 6.16 -5.58
C HIS A 354 -1.09 6.05 -5.15
N SER A 355 -1.48 4.91 -4.57
CA SER A 355 -2.85 4.72 -4.07
C SER A 355 -3.18 5.69 -2.94
N ALA A 356 -2.27 5.84 -1.96
CA ALA A 356 -2.41 6.77 -0.84
C ALA A 356 -2.48 8.23 -1.29
N ALA A 357 -1.68 8.61 -2.29
CA ALA A 357 -1.71 9.96 -2.86
C ALA A 357 -3.05 10.29 -3.48
N ALA A 358 -3.70 9.32 -4.13
CA ALA A 358 -4.99 9.47 -4.82
C ALA A 358 -6.22 9.20 -3.92
N THR A 359 -6.04 8.90 -2.62
CA THR A 359 -7.13 8.62 -1.67
C THR A 359 -7.29 9.77 -0.69
N ASN A 360 -8.44 10.46 -0.68
CA ASN A 360 -8.66 11.67 0.13
C ASN A 360 -8.47 11.42 1.63
N ASN A 361 -9.17 10.44 2.21
CA ASN A 361 -9.19 10.18 3.65
C ASN A 361 -7.99 9.36 4.17
N HIS A 362 -6.96 9.10 3.34
CA HIS A 362 -5.74 8.42 3.76
C HIS A 362 -5.00 9.20 4.85
N ARG A 363 -4.51 8.50 5.89
CA ARG A 363 -3.85 9.10 7.05
C ARG A 363 -2.37 8.79 7.14
N ALA A 364 -1.99 7.53 6.99
CA ALA A 364 -0.60 7.11 7.02
C ALA A 364 -0.40 5.72 6.41
N LEU A 365 0.81 5.47 5.92
CA LEU A 365 1.30 4.21 5.37
C LEU A 365 2.34 3.61 6.30
N GLU A 366 2.27 2.31 6.54
CA GLU A 366 3.26 1.56 7.29
C GLU A 366 4.66 1.63 6.69
N PHE A 367 5.65 1.68 7.56
CA PHE A 367 7.04 1.62 7.16
C PHE A 367 7.93 1.02 8.25
N HIS A 368 8.86 0.15 7.84
CA HIS A 368 9.83 -0.48 8.71
C HIS A 368 11.17 0.29 8.66
N PRO A 369 11.38 1.30 9.53
CA PRO A 369 12.52 2.20 9.45
C PRO A 369 13.78 1.63 10.13
N ASP A 370 14.16 0.41 9.81
CA ASP A 370 15.43 -0.16 10.27
C ASP A 370 16.58 0.46 9.50
N ARG A 371 17.46 1.19 10.19
CA ARG A 371 18.59 1.90 9.57
C ARG A 371 19.58 0.96 8.89
N GLU A 372 19.74 -0.26 9.41
CA GLU A 372 20.68 -1.23 8.84
C GLU A 372 20.08 -1.94 7.63
N ALA A 373 18.79 -2.25 7.67
CA ALA A 373 18.08 -2.90 6.56
C ALA A 373 17.69 -1.94 5.43
N TYR A 374 17.54 -0.64 5.73
CA TYR A 374 17.06 0.35 4.76
C TYR A 374 17.90 0.44 3.48
N PRO A 375 19.25 0.48 3.51
CA PRO A 375 20.04 0.53 2.26
C PRO A 375 19.84 -0.73 1.41
N ARG A 376 19.74 -1.92 2.02
CA ARG A 376 19.47 -3.17 1.29
C ARG A 376 18.11 -3.13 0.62
N TRP A 377 17.08 -2.60 1.31
CA TRP A 377 15.74 -2.44 0.78
C TRP A 377 15.71 -1.36 -0.33
N ALA A 378 16.20 -0.16 -0.06
CA ALA A 378 16.13 0.97 -0.98
C ALA A 378 16.89 0.70 -2.30
N ASN A 379 18.01 0.00 -2.23
CA ASN A 379 18.84 -0.32 -3.39
C ASN A 379 18.24 -1.41 -4.31
N MET A 380 17.13 -2.04 -3.92
CA MET A 380 16.41 -2.98 -4.82
C MET A 380 15.88 -2.29 -6.08
N VAL A 381 15.69 -0.98 -6.01
CA VAL A 381 15.22 -0.17 -7.15
C VAL A 381 16.11 1.03 -7.41
N THR A 382 16.00 1.57 -8.62
CA THR A 382 16.42 2.93 -8.98
C THR A 382 15.18 3.77 -9.22
N THR A 383 15.15 5.01 -8.71
CA THR A 383 14.01 5.90 -8.91
C THR A 383 14.11 6.58 -10.25
N THR A 384 13.06 6.53 -11.04
CA THR A 384 12.95 7.24 -12.31
C THR A 384 12.68 8.72 -12.01
N GLY A 385 13.55 9.62 -12.46
CA GLY A 385 13.44 11.06 -12.14
C GLY A 385 14.17 11.47 -10.85
N GLY A 386 14.89 10.55 -10.16
CA GLY A 386 15.83 10.88 -9.08
C GLY A 386 15.21 11.30 -7.75
N HIS A 387 13.92 10.99 -7.50
CA HIS A 387 13.28 11.22 -6.20
C HIS A 387 13.78 10.22 -5.15
N SER A 388 13.72 10.58 -3.88
CA SER A 388 13.98 9.65 -2.77
C SER A 388 12.74 8.82 -2.45
N LEU A 389 12.91 7.55 -2.05
CA LEU A 389 11.79 6.70 -1.63
C LEU A 389 11.15 7.21 -0.33
N THR A 390 11.98 7.65 0.62
CA THR A 390 11.50 8.21 1.88
C THR A 390 12.31 9.45 2.27
N LYS A 391 11.68 10.38 2.98
CA LYS A 391 12.31 11.60 3.48
C LYS A 391 11.66 12.02 4.80
N ARG A 392 12.41 11.90 5.92
CA ARG A 392 11.97 12.38 7.24
C ARG A 392 10.55 11.94 7.64
N GLY A 393 10.29 10.62 7.61
CA GLY A 393 8.99 10.07 7.99
C GLY A 393 7.88 10.24 6.94
N PHE A 394 8.22 10.65 5.72
CA PHE A 394 7.30 10.78 4.58
C PHE A 394 7.85 10.08 3.35
N ALA A 395 6.97 9.68 2.44
CA ALA A 395 7.31 9.20 1.10
C ALA A 395 6.89 10.25 0.07
N PRO A 396 7.84 10.87 -0.67
CA PRO A 396 7.51 11.76 -1.78
C PRO A 396 6.71 11.03 -2.86
N VAL A 397 5.69 11.69 -3.40
CA VAL A 397 4.87 11.14 -4.50
C VAL A 397 5.58 11.43 -5.82
N PRO A 398 5.97 10.41 -6.62
CA PRO A 398 6.72 10.64 -7.84
C PRO A 398 5.84 11.14 -8.98
N ASP A 399 6.41 11.97 -9.84
CA ASP A 399 5.77 12.42 -11.09
C ASP A 399 6.26 11.62 -12.33
N ALA A 400 7.14 10.65 -12.13
CA ALA A 400 7.65 9.78 -13.20
C ALA A 400 6.58 8.76 -13.65
N PRO A 401 6.60 8.32 -14.94
CA PRO A 401 5.65 7.35 -15.47
C PRO A 401 5.63 6.02 -14.71
N GLY A 402 4.45 5.40 -14.66
CA GLY A 402 4.24 4.15 -13.94
C GLY A 402 4.38 4.32 -12.42
N LEU A 403 5.02 3.38 -11.76
CA LEU A 403 5.33 3.43 -10.32
C LEU A 403 6.52 4.36 -10.00
N GLY A 404 7.22 4.90 -11.02
CA GLY A 404 8.37 5.78 -10.83
C GLY A 404 9.64 5.05 -10.37
N VAL A 405 9.71 3.74 -10.51
CA VAL A 405 10.88 2.92 -10.15
C VAL A 405 11.16 1.84 -11.18
N GLU A 406 12.45 1.48 -11.28
CA GLU A 406 12.93 0.31 -12.03
C GLU A 406 13.77 -0.58 -11.12
N LEU A 407 13.78 -1.90 -11.36
CA LEU A 407 14.59 -2.81 -10.57
C LEU A 407 16.10 -2.57 -10.81
N ASN A 408 16.84 -2.44 -9.72
CA ASN A 408 18.29 -2.47 -9.76
C ASN A 408 18.77 -3.93 -9.82
N MET A 409 18.91 -4.45 -11.04
CA MET A 409 19.18 -5.87 -11.26
C MET A 409 20.52 -6.34 -10.68
N ASP A 410 21.51 -5.46 -10.56
CA ASP A 410 22.79 -5.81 -9.94
C ASP A 410 22.60 -6.05 -8.44
N HIS A 411 21.85 -5.19 -7.77
CA HIS A 411 21.52 -5.39 -6.36
C HIS A 411 20.54 -6.55 -6.14
N ILE A 412 19.50 -6.70 -6.97
CA ILE A 412 18.53 -7.81 -6.91
C ILE A 412 19.24 -9.17 -6.86
N ARG A 413 20.29 -9.38 -7.69
CA ARG A 413 21.06 -10.62 -7.70
C ARG A 413 21.79 -10.92 -6.37
N THR A 414 22.04 -9.89 -5.56
CA THR A 414 22.69 -10.05 -4.24
C THR A 414 21.73 -10.40 -3.12
N VAL A 415 20.42 -10.20 -3.34
CA VAL A 415 19.36 -10.41 -2.35
C VAL A 415 18.34 -11.46 -2.75
N LEU A 416 18.68 -12.34 -3.68
CA LEU A 416 17.81 -13.45 -4.09
C LEU A 416 17.46 -14.34 -2.91
N HIS A 417 16.20 -14.82 -2.88
CA HIS A 417 15.76 -15.75 -1.85
C HIS A 417 16.57 -17.07 -1.93
N PRO A 418 17.00 -17.67 -0.80
CA PRO A 418 17.83 -18.87 -0.81
C PRO A 418 17.24 -20.04 -1.58
N ASP A 419 15.92 -20.22 -1.50
CA ASP A 419 15.21 -21.35 -2.11
C ASP A 419 14.79 -21.11 -3.58
N ASP A 420 14.92 -19.87 -4.09
CA ASP A 420 14.59 -19.54 -5.46
C ASP A 420 15.59 -18.53 -6.05
N LYS A 421 16.44 -19.05 -6.95
CA LYS A 421 17.45 -18.25 -7.65
C LYS A 421 17.01 -17.80 -9.05
N SER A 422 15.73 -18.00 -9.39
CA SER A 422 15.17 -17.56 -10.66
C SER A 422 15.27 -16.06 -10.82
N VAL A 423 15.75 -15.60 -11.96
CA VAL A 423 15.82 -14.16 -12.32
C VAL A 423 15.14 -14.01 -13.67
N PHE A 424 13.84 -13.76 -13.65
CA PHE A 424 13.01 -13.63 -14.85
C PHE A 424 13.20 -14.79 -15.87
N ALA A 425 13.36 -16.00 -15.36
CA ALA A 425 13.44 -17.20 -16.19
C ALA A 425 12.11 -17.43 -16.93
N SER A 426 12.16 -18.26 -17.99
CA SER A 426 10.94 -18.63 -18.73
C SER A 426 9.91 -19.29 -17.81
N THR A 427 8.65 -18.94 -18.02
CA THR A 427 7.47 -19.48 -17.32
C THR A 427 6.47 -20.07 -18.29
N GLU A 428 6.94 -20.65 -19.42
CA GLU A 428 6.09 -21.20 -20.49
C GLU A 428 5.12 -22.28 -20.02
N GLN A 429 5.48 -23.03 -18.97
CA GLN A 429 4.60 -24.03 -18.33
C GLN A 429 3.29 -23.44 -17.79
N TRP A 430 3.19 -22.12 -17.66
CA TRP A 430 2.02 -21.38 -17.19
C TRP A 430 1.23 -20.72 -18.33
N ASN A 431 1.58 -20.97 -19.61
CA ASN A 431 0.88 -20.41 -20.76
C ASN A 431 -0.48 -21.05 -21.00
N SER A 432 -0.69 -22.25 -20.50
CA SER A 432 -1.95 -23.00 -20.53
C SER A 432 -2.23 -23.61 -19.17
N PHE A 433 -3.47 -23.50 -18.70
CA PHE A 433 -3.90 -24.07 -17.41
C PHE A 433 -5.20 -24.84 -17.61
#